data_347d1b93913d77f85a602d271b67fc07
#
_entry.id   347d1b93913d77f85a602d271b67fc07
#
_cell.length_a   1.000
_cell.length_b   1.000
_cell.length_c   1.000
_cell.angle_alpha   90.00
_cell.angle_beta   90.00
_cell.angle_gamma   90.00
#
_symmetry.space_group_name_H-M   'P 1'
#
loop_
_entity.id
_entity.type
_entity.pdbx_description
1 polymer ?
#
loop_
_entity_poly.entity_id
_entity_poly.type
_entity_poly.pdbx_seq_one_letter_code
_entity_poly.pdbx_strand_id
1 'polypeptide(L)'
;DRKFIFCFSPRLCFPLEKTPCREFPFYAVSVYLYGMKFRTEIRIAQLSVRIGYENRLLALGSCFAEHISGRLSGARFRITSNPSGILFNPLSLAATLESYAAPQEVVPEELGCRNGLWFHYGFHGAFSDGSQKMALSKMNLARRAGASALREADRVILTFGTAWVYELRSTGEIVANCHKQPAELFRRRRLTVEEIVARYDDLQAGPLAGK
;
A
#
# COMPACT_ATOMS: atom_id res chain seq x y z
N ASP A 1 13.72 -18.17 -6.15
CA ASP A 1 13.20 -17.72 -4.83
C ASP A 1 12.93 -16.21 -4.86
N ARG A 2 11.67 -15.83 -5.03
CA ARG A 2 11.25 -14.45 -4.87
C ARG A 2 11.20 -14.12 -3.39
N LYS A 3 11.98 -13.16 -2.94
CA LYS A 3 11.97 -12.72 -1.54
C LYS A 3 11.12 -11.47 -1.40
N PHE A 4 10.14 -11.51 -0.51
CA PHE A 4 9.30 -10.37 -0.13
C PHE A 4 10.05 -9.50 0.88
N ILE A 5 9.94 -8.18 0.71
CA ILE A 5 10.47 -7.18 1.63
C ILE A 5 9.29 -6.43 2.23
N PHE A 6 9.08 -6.58 3.55
CA PHE A 6 8.04 -5.87 4.29
C PHE A 6 8.62 -4.62 4.93
N CYS A 7 7.98 -3.49 4.72
CA CYS A 7 8.35 -2.23 5.35
C CYS A 7 7.17 -1.66 6.13
N PHE A 8 7.34 -1.52 7.44
CA PHE A 8 6.38 -0.87 8.34
C PHE A 8 6.75 0.60 8.51
N SER A 9 5.81 1.51 8.29
CA SER A 9 5.99 2.92 8.60
C SER A 9 5.47 3.18 10.02
N PRO A 10 6.33 3.47 11.01
CA PRO A 10 5.87 3.88 12.34
C PRO A 10 5.40 5.34 12.27
N ARG A 11 4.11 5.58 12.46
CA ARG A 11 3.61 6.90 12.86
C ARG A 11 3.90 7.09 14.35
N LEU A 12 4.97 7.78 14.66
CA LEU A 12 5.19 8.34 16.00
C LEU A 12 4.25 9.56 16.17
N CYS A 13 3.10 9.33 16.81
CA CYS A 13 2.32 10.43 17.40
C CYS A 13 2.93 10.76 18.76
N PHE A 14 3.60 11.89 18.87
CA PHE A 14 3.92 12.50 20.17
C PHE A 14 2.75 13.40 20.59
N PRO A 15 2.27 13.32 21.84
CA PRO A 15 1.33 14.29 22.38
C PRO A 15 2.07 15.62 22.60
N LEU A 16 1.57 16.68 21.97
CA LEU A 16 1.98 18.04 22.26
C LEU A 16 1.29 18.49 23.57
N GLU A 17 1.99 18.41 24.69
CA GLU A 17 1.59 19.14 25.88
C GLU A 17 1.84 20.63 25.67
N LYS A 18 0.77 21.40 25.87
CA LYS A 18 0.81 22.86 25.81
C LYS A 18 1.52 23.41 27.05
N THR A 19 2.78 23.77 26.90
CA THR A 19 3.47 24.63 27.89
C THR A 19 3.37 26.10 27.46
N PRO A 20 3.11 27.04 28.40
CA PRO A 20 2.95 28.44 28.04
C PRO A 20 4.27 29.06 27.59
N CYS A 21 4.20 29.86 26.53
CA CYS A 21 5.32 30.66 26.01
C CYS A 21 5.87 31.58 27.10
N ARG A 22 7.06 31.27 27.61
CA ARG A 22 7.95 32.25 28.24
C ARG A 22 8.93 32.74 27.18
N GLU A 23 9.08 34.04 27.08
CA GLU A 23 10.08 34.68 26.22
C GLU A 23 11.47 34.23 26.64
N PHE A 24 12.12 33.40 25.84
CA PHE A 24 13.53 33.03 26.03
C PHE A 24 14.41 33.99 25.22
N PRO A 25 15.50 34.55 25.80
CA PRO A 25 16.43 35.39 25.05
C PRO A 25 17.08 34.55 23.91
N PHE A 26 17.19 35.15 22.74
CA PHE A 26 17.66 34.55 21.49
C PHE A 26 18.99 33.75 21.62
N TYR A 27 19.84 34.10 22.56
CA TYR A 27 21.10 33.41 22.85
C TYR A 27 20.91 32.02 23.50
N ALA A 28 19.88 31.84 24.32
CA ALA A 28 19.63 30.56 24.97
C ALA A 28 19.11 29.49 23.96
N VAL A 29 18.37 29.92 22.93
CA VAL A 29 17.86 29.03 21.88
C VAL A 29 19.01 28.49 21.02
N SER A 30 20.02 29.31 20.71
CA SER A 30 21.17 28.92 19.91
C SER A 30 22.04 27.86 20.59
N VAL A 31 22.28 28.00 21.91
CA VAL A 31 23.07 27.03 22.68
C VAL A 31 22.31 25.72 22.90
N TYR A 32 20.99 25.81 23.09
CA TYR A 32 20.15 24.62 23.29
C TYR A 32 20.04 23.76 22.02
N LEU A 33 20.04 24.39 20.83
CA LEU A 33 19.97 23.69 19.54
C LEU A 33 21.29 22.99 19.14
N TYR A 34 22.44 23.44 19.70
CA TYR A 34 23.74 22.87 19.33
C TYR A 34 23.99 21.44 19.83
N GLY A 35 23.22 20.98 20.82
CA GLY A 35 23.29 19.62 21.35
C GLY A 35 22.10 18.72 20.97
N MET A 36 21.07 19.26 20.31
CA MET A 36 19.88 18.49 19.98
C MET A 36 20.06 17.72 18.68
N LYS A 37 20.01 16.40 18.77
CA LYS A 37 19.90 15.55 17.58
C LYS A 37 18.47 15.59 17.03
N PHE A 38 18.24 16.32 15.94
CA PHE A 38 16.93 16.40 15.27
C PHE A 38 16.55 15.16 14.45
N ARG A 39 17.38 14.12 14.49
CA ARG A 39 17.12 12.84 13.84
C ARG A 39 17.47 11.70 14.77
N THR A 40 16.69 10.65 14.71
CA THR A 40 17.01 9.37 15.33
C THR A 40 17.87 8.57 14.33
N GLU A 41 19.08 8.21 14.73
CA GLU A 41 19.93 7.33 13.93
C GLU A 41 19.52 5.90 14.19
N ILE A 42 19.01 5.24 13.15
CA ILE A 42 18.64 3.83 13.19
C ILE A 42 19.76 3.03 12.53
N ARG A 43 20.36 2.11 13.27
CA ARG A 43 21.30 1.14 12.70
C ARG A 43 20.48 0.07 11.96
N ILE A 44 20.54 0.09 10.64
CA ILE A 44 19.87 -0.90 9.79
C ILE A 44 20.86 -2.06 9.58
N ALA A 45 20.45 -3.26 10.02
CA ALA A 45 21.21 -4.46 9.70
C ALA A 45 21.20 -4.70 8.18
N GLN A 46 22.31 -5.14 7.63
CA GLN A 46 22.36 -5.51 6.21
C GLN A 46 21.42 -6.71 5.98
N LEU A 47 20.49 -6.52 5.04
CA LEU A 47 19.66 -7.63 4.58
C LEU A 47 20.49 -8.59 3.73
N SER A 48 20.21 -9.88 3.84
CA SER A 48 20.82 -10.91 2.98
C SER A 48 20.41 -10.75 1.50
N VAL A 49 19.28 -10.07 1.27
CA VAL A 49 18.75 -9.79 -0.05
C VAL A 49 19.27 -8.44 -0.53
N ARG A 50 20.01 -8.44 -1.63
CA ARG A 50 20.45 -7.22 -2.31
C ARG A 50 19.58 -6.97 -3.54
N ILE A 51 19.40 -5.71 -3.87
CA ILE A 51 18.71 -5.24 -5.08
C ILE A 51 19.76 -4.58 -5.95
N GLY A 52 19.94 -5.09 -7.17
CA GLY A 52 20.83 -4.54 -8.19
C GLY A 52 20.03 -3.96 -9.37
N TYR A 53 20.72 -3.33 -10.32
CA TYR A 53 20.12 -2.75 -11.52
C TYR A 53 19.55 -3.79 -12.49
N GLU A 54 20.00 -5.03 -12.39
CA GLU A 54 19.50 -6.17 -13.15
C GLU A 54 18.10 -6.61 -12.70
N ASN A 55 17.75 -6.32 -11.44
CA ASN A 55 16.49 -6.78 -10.89
C ASN A 55 15.30 -5.95 -11.39
N ARG A 56 14.21 -6.65 -11.69
CA ARG A 56 12.90 -6.06 -11.94
C ARG A 56 12.12 -6.05 -10.63
N LEU A 57 11.63 -4.90 -10.25
CA LEU A 57 10.96 -4.67 -8.97
C LEU A 57 9.47 -4.40 -9.19
N LEU A 58 8.64 -4.98 -8.33
CA LEU A 58 7.24 -4.61 -8.20
C LEU A 58 7.02 -4.04 -6.80
N ALA A 59 6.61 -2.79 -6.68
CA ALA A 59 6.28 -2.17 -5.40
C ALA A 59 4.78 -1.97 -5.29
N LEU A 60 4.20 -2.45 -4.19
CA LEU A 60 2.76 -2.32 -3.90
C LEU A 60 2.57 -1.77 -2.49
N GLY A 61 1.58 -0.91 -2.32
CA GLY A 61 1.17 -0.44 -1.01
C GLY A 61 0.79 1.03 -0.95
N SER A 62 1.20 1.66 0.14
CA SER A 62 0.86 3.04 0.47
C SER A 62 1.60 4.06 -0.42
N CYS A 63 1.32 5.35 -0.21
CA CYS A 63 2.07 6.44 -0.85
C CYS A 63 3.59 6.34 -0.62
N PHE A 64 4.03 5.67 0.45
CA PHE A 64 5.44 5.39 0.67
C PHE A 64 6.03 4.51 -0.44
N ALA A 65 5.29 3.49 -0.91
CA ALA A 65 5.71 2.67 -2.05
C ALA A 65 5.93 3.54 -3.31
N GLU A 66 5.03 4.49 -3.59
CA GLU A 66 5.18 5.40 -4.72
C GLU A 66 6.41 6.29 -4.60
N HIS A 67 6.62 6.90 -3.42
CA HIS A 67 7.76 7.77 -3.20
C HIS A 67 9.10 7.03 -3.33
N ILE A 68 9.21 5.84 -2.75
CA ILE A 68 10.42 5.01 -2.88
C ILE A 68 10.61 4.57 -4.34
N SER A 69 9.55 4.15 -5.01
CA SER A 69 9.60 3.76 -6.42
C SER A 69 10.05 4.91 -7.32
N GLY A 70 9.56 6.12 -7.08
CA GLY A 70 9.98 7.32 -7.79
C GLY A 70 11.49 7.59 -7.62
N ARG A 71 12.02 7.44 -6.40
CA ARG A 71 13.46 7.57 -6.13
C ARG A 71 14.30 6.48 -6.81
N LEU A 72 13.83 5.22 -6.74
CA LEU A 72 14.51 4.09 -7.39
C LEU A 72 14.48 4.23 -8.91
N SER A 73 13.35 4.63 -9.49
CA SER A 73 13.24 4.91 -10.92
C SER A 73 14.16 6.06 -11.35
N GLY A 74 14.23 7.14 -10.55
CA GLY A 74 15.19 8.24 -10.77
C GLY A 74 16.65 7.78 -10.72
N ALA A 75 16.96 6.78 -9.90
CA ALA A 75 18.26 6.10 -9.83
C ALA A 75 18.42 4.97 -10.87
N ARG A 76 17.54 4.89 -11.88
CA ARG A 76 17.59 3.94 -13.00
C ARG A 76 17.31 2.47 -12.65
N PHE A 77 16.71 2.16 -11.51
CA PHE A 77 16.19 0.83 -11.23
C PHE A 77 14.93 0.54 -12.07
N ARG A 78 14.76 -0.72 -12.45
CA ARG A 78 13.56 -1.20 -13.17
C ARG A 78 12.47 -1.50 -12.16
N ILE A 79 11.52 -0.59 -11.97
CA ILE A 79 10.48 -0.72 -10.96
C ILE A 79 9.10 -0.34 -11.52
N THR A 80 8.11 -1.20 -11.25
CA THR A 80 6.69 -0.91 -11.44
C THR A 80 6.06 -0.65 -10.08
N SER A 81 5.24 0.40 -9.96
CA SER A 81 4.62 0.81 -8.70
C SER A 81 3.12 0.85 -8.81
N ASN A 82 2.42 0.26 -7.84
CA ASN A 82 0.98 0.38 -7.61
C ASN A 82 0.11 0.32 -8.88
N PRO A 83 0.16 -0.72 -9.74
CA PRO A 83 -0.65 -0.78 -10.95
C PRO A 83 -2.15 -0.57 -10.72
N SER A 84 -2.71 -1.10 -9.61
CA SER A 84 -4.10 -0.89 -9.17
C SER A 84 -4.31 0.32 -8.26
N GLY A 85 -3.30 1.20 -8.17
CA GLY A 85 -3.29 2.39 -7.31
C GLY A 85 -2.84 2.10 -5.89
N ILE A 86 -2.85 3.17 -5.08
CA ILE A 86 -2.41 3.11 -3.68
C ILE A 86 -3.38 2.27 -2.85
N LEU A 87 -2.83 1.31 -2.11
CA LEU A 87 -3.54 0.45 -1.18
C LEU A 87 -2.84 0.49 0.19
N PHE A 88 -3.61 0.54 1.27
CA PHE A 88 -3.04 0.80 2.59
C PHE A 88 -3.00 -0.41 3.50
N ASN A 89 -4.01 -1.30 3.41
CA ASN A 89 -4.13 -2.42 4.34
C ASN A 89 -3.55 -3.72 3.76
N PRO A 90 -2.99 -4.59 4.61
CA PRO A 90 -2.33 -5.83 4.18
C PRO A 90 -3.25 -6.77 3.40
N LEU A 91 -4.52 -6.91 3.80
CA LEU A 91 -5.41 -7.89 3.17
C LEU A 91 -5.85 -7.46 1.77
N SER A 92 -6.09 -6.17 1.55
CA SER A 92 -6.35 -5.66 0.20
C SER A 92 -5.13 -5.80 -0.73
N LEU A 93 -3.91 -5.65 -0.17
CA LEU A 93 -2.68 -5.90 -0.93
C LEU A 93 -2.52 -7.38 -1.27
N ALA A 94 -2.82 -8.28 -0.34
CA ALA A 94 -2.80 -9.72 -0.59
C ALA A 94 -3.82 -10.12 -1.68
N ALA A 95 -5.05 -9.62 -1.61
CA ALA A 95 -6.07 -9.84 -2.63
C ALA A 95 -5.65 -9.30 -4.01
N THR A 96 -4.98 -8.14 -4.04
CA THR A 96 -4.43 -7.59 -5.29
C THR A 96 -3.33 -8.46 -5.87
N LEU A 97 -2.39 -8.95 -5.06
CA LEU A 97 -1.35 -9.90 -5.51
C LEU A 97 -1.96 -11.20 -6.05
N GLU A 98 -2.98 -11.72 -5.38
CA GLU A 98 -3.72 -12.90 -5.82
C GLU A 98 -4.37 -12.68 -7.18
N SER A 99 -5.03 -11.51 -7.37
CA SER A 99 -5.61 -11.12 -8.64
C SER A 99 -4.59 -10.94 -9.78
N TYR A 100 -3.33 -10.64 -9.44
CA TYR A 100 -2.23 -10.58 -10.41
C TYR A 100 -1.65 -11.95 -10.73
N ALA A 101 -1.65 -12.86 -9.75
CA ALA A 101 -1.15 -14.23 -9.92
C ALA A 101 -2.10 -15.08 -10.77
N ALA A 102 -3.41 -14.89 -10.61
CA ALA A 102 -4.48 -15.54 -11.37
C ALA A 102 -5.43 -14.47 -11.93
N PRO A 103 -5.02 -13.73 -12.99
CA PRO A 103 -5.77 -12.60 -13.48
C PRO A 103 -7.09 -13.02 -14.11
N GLN A 104 -8.18 -12.52 -13.51
CA GLN A 104 -9.52 -12.57 -14.07
C GLN A 104 -9.97 -11.13 -14.36
N GLU A 105 -10.73 -10.92 -15.41
CA GLU A 105 -11.25 -9.57 -15.70
C GLU A 105 -12.32 -9.18 -14.69
N VAL A 106 -12.32 -7.89 -14.33
CA VAL A 106 -13.43 -7.27 -13.60
C VAL A 106 -14.63 -7.25 -14.53
N VAL A 107 -15.78 -7.70 -14.03
CA VAL A 107 -17.03 -7.73 -14.80
C VAL A 107 -17.96 -6.60 -14.37
N PRO A 108 -18.93 -6.20 -15.20
CA PRO A 108 -19.83 -5.07 -14.91
C PRO A 108 -20.58 -5.20 -13.59
N GLU A 109 -20.91 -6.43 -13.19
CA GLU A 109 -21.67 -6.79 -11.98
C GLU A 109 -20.89 -6.53 -10.67
N GLU A 110 -19.55 -6.46 -10.76
CA GLU A 110 -18.68 -6.16 -9.62
C GLU A 110 -18.57 -4.65 -9.34
N LEU A 111 -19.09 -3.81 -10.26
CA LEU A 111 -19.03 -2.37 -10.11
C LEU A 111 -20.21 -1.82 -9.32
N GLY A 112 -19.91 -1.01 -8.32
CA GLY A 112 -20.87 -0.11 -7.71
C GLY A 112 -20.96 1.21 -8.49
N CYS A 113 -22.10 1.91 -8.37
CA CYS A 113 -22.28 3.26 -8.88
C CYS A 113 -22.81 4.17 -7.79
N ARG A 114 -22.20 5.35 -7.63
CA ARG A 114 -22.68 6.39 -6.73
C ARG A 114 -22.37 7.78 -7.30
N ASN A 115 -23.35 8.66 -7.23
CA ASN A 115 -23.24 10.04 -7.74
C ASN A 115 -22.72 10.10 -9.18
N GLY A 116 -23.13 9.14 -10.03
CA GLY A 116 -22.70 9.03 -11.42
C GLY A 116 -21.28 8.50 -11.62
N LEU A 117 -20.58 8.06 -10.57
CA LEU A 117 -19.25 7.45 -10.66
C LEU A 117 -19.32 5.96 -10.44
N TRP A 118 -18.84 5.19 -11.41
CA TRP A 118 -18.66 3.76 -11.33
C TRP A 118 -17.32 3.43 -10.65
N PHE A 119 -17.33 2.51 -9.69
CA PHE A 119 -16.17 2.14 -8.89
C PHE A 119 -16.17 0.63 -8.58
N HIS A 120 -15.02 0.12 -8.13
CA HIS A 120 -14.87 -1.22 -7.57
C HIS A 120 -14.13 -1.13 -6.24
N TYR A 121 -14.62 -1.83 -5.22
CA TYR A 121 -14.08 -1.78 -3.86
C TYR A 121 -12.62 -2.22 -3.72
N GLY A 122 -12.11 -3.04 -4.65
CA GLY A 122 -10.72 -3.50 -4.68
C GLY A 122 -9.73 -2.53 -5.32
N PHE A 123 -10.19 -1.38 -5.86
CA PHE A 123 -9.33 -0.44 -6.58
C PHE A 123 -9.26 0.94 -5.90
N HIS A 124 -8.17 1.64 -6.14
CA HIS A 124 -8.06 3.05 -5.75
C HIS A 124 -9.08 3.92 -6.50
N GLY A 125 -9.53 5.02 -5.85
CA GLY A 125 -10.54 5.91 -6.43
C GLY A 125 -10.17 6.55 -7.78
N ALA A 126 -8.90 6.56 -8.15
CA ALA A 126 -8.44 7.05 -9.46
C ALA A 126 -8.96 6.20 -10.64
N PHE A 127 -9.39 4.97 -10.37
CA PHE A 127 -9.98 4.07 -11.39
C PHE A 127 -11.48 4.26 -11.57
N SER A 128 -12.12 5.05 -10.72
CA SER A 128 -13.54 5.41 -10.89
C SER A 128 -13.74 6.30 -12.12
N ASP A 129 -14.89 6.14 -12.78
CA ASP A 129 -15.22 6.91 -13.98
C ASP A 129 -16.74 7.13 -14.07
N GLY A 130 -17.16 8.19 -14.76
CA GLY A 130 -18.58 8.45 -15.08
C GLY A 130 -19.17 7.42 -16.06
N SER A 131 -18.32 6.76 -16.84
CA SER A 131 -18.71 5.69 -17.75
C SER A 131 -18.33 4.33 -17.17
N GLN A 132 -19.29 3.42 -17.03
CA GLN A 132 -19.04 2.04 -16.59
C GLN A 132 -18.00 1.35 -17.48
N LYS A 133 -18.11 1.50 -18.81
CA LYS A 133 -17.18 0.93 -19.79
C LYS A 133 -15.76 1.45 -19.59
N MET A 134 -15.60 2.75 -19.30
CA MET A 134 -14.28 3.35 -19.06
C MET A 134 -13.69 2.90 -17.73
N ALA A 135 -14.50 2.82 -16.66
CA ALA A 135 -14.07 2.27 -15.38
C ALA A 135 -13.55 0.84 -15.53
N LEU A 136 -14.32 -0.04 -16.16
CA LEU A 136 -13.92 -1.44 -16.47
C LEU A 136 -12.63 -1.50 -17.27
N SER A 137 -12.53 -0.69 -18.33
CA SER A 137 -11.33 -0.67 -19.18
C SER A 137 -10.08 -0.27 -18.38
N LYS A 138 -10.16 0.77 -17.54
CA LYS A 138 -9.06 1.21 -16.67
C LYS A 138 -8.65 0.10 -15.69
N MET A 139 -9.61 -0.51 -15.01
CA MET A 139 -9.37 -1.55 -14.01
C MET A 139 -8.76 -2.81 -14.63
N ASN A 140 -9.29 -3.26 -15.77
CA ASN A 140 -8.77 -4.43 -16.47
C ASN A 140 -7.37 -4.18 -17.06
N LEU A 141 -7.11 -2.97 -17.57
CA LEU A 141 -5.75 -2.59 -18.00
C LEU A 141 -4.77 -2.63 -16.82
N ALA A 142 -5.16 -2.07 -15.66
CA ALA A 142 -4.35 -2.08 -14.44
C ALA A 142 -4.09 -3.52 -13.95
N ARG A 143 -5.10 -4.39 -13.95
CA ARG A 143 -4.96 -5.81 -13.56
C ARG A 143 -3.99 -6.55 -14.47
N ARG A 144 -4.11 -6.38 -15.79
CA ARG A 144 -3.17 -6.96 -16.76
C ARG A 144 -1.74 -6.43 -16.59
N ALA A 145 -1.58 -5.12 -16.38
CA ALA A 145 -0.29 -4.51 -16.11
C ALA A 145 0.34 -5.06 -14.82
N GLY A 146 -0.46 -5.19 -13.75
CA GLY A 146 -0.02 -5.80 -12.50
C GLY A 146 0.38 -7.26 -12.63
N ALA A 147 -0.38 -8.05 -13.38
CA ALA A 147 -0.08 -9.45 -13.67
C ALA A 147 1.23 -9.61 -14.46
N SER A 148 1.47 -8.74 -15.46
CA SER A 148 2.73 -8.73 -16.19
C SER A 148 3.89 -8.35 -15.29
N ALA A 149 3.73 -7.28 -14.51
CA ALA A 149 4.75 -6.82 -13.57
C ALA A 149 5.08 -7.89 -12.51
N LEU A 150 4.08 -8.57 -11.94
CA LEU A 150 4.30 -9.65 -10.98
C LEU A 150 5.02 -10.85 -11.63
N ARG A 151 4.65 -11.22 -12.85
CA ARG A 151 5.31 -12.32 -13.58
C ARG A 151 6.78 -12.05 -13.84
N GLU A 152 7.12 -10.80 -14.16
CA GLU A 152 8.47 -10.37 -14.51
C GLU A 152 9.33 -9.98 -13.31
N ALA A 153 8.72 -9.72 -12.16
CA ALA A 153 9.44 -9.22 -11.00
C ALA A 153 10.35 -10.28 -10.36
N ASP A 154 11.61 -9.91 -10.11
CA ASP A 154 12.55 -10.69 -9.30
C ASP A 154 12.33 -10.42 -7.81
N ARG A 155 11.81 -9.23 -7.48
CA ARG A 155 11.55 -8.81 -6.08
C ARG A 155 10.23 -8.06 -6.01
N VAL A 156 9.47 -8.35 -4.95
CA VAL A 156 8.23 -7.64 -4.61
C VAL A 156 8.44 -6.89 -3.30
N ILE A 157 8.19 -5.57 -3.32
CA ILE A 157 8.28 -4.68 -2.17
C ILE A 157 6.86 -4.36 -1.73
N LEU A 158 6.52 -4.70 -0.48
CA LEU A 158 5.21 -4.43 0.10
C LEU A 158 5.33 -3.40 1.22
N THR A 159 4.50 -2.35 1.17
CA THR A 159 4.47 -1.32 2.20
C THR A 159 3.07 -1.20 2.79
N PHE A 160 2.92 -1.58 4.06
CA PHE A 160 1.66 -1.47 4.78
C PHE A 160 1.51 -0.10 5.40
N GLY A 161 0.40 0.57 5.11
CA GLY A 161 0.09 1.89 5.66
C GLY A 161 -0.72 1.82 6.95
N THR A 162 -1.52 0.76 7.14
CA THR A 162 -2.38 0.60 8.30
C THR A 162 -2.84 -0.85 8.46
N ALA A 163 -3.03 -1.27 9.72
CA ALA A 163 -3.71 -2.52 10.05
C ALA A 163 -5.24 -2.36 10.18
N TRP A 164 -5.77 -1.14 10.04
CA TRP A 164 -7.21 -0.91 10.03
C TRP A 164 -7.81 -1.27 8.68
N VAL A 165 -8.89 -2.06 8.72
CA VAL A 165 -9.67 -2.47 7.54
C VAL A 165 -11.13 -2.05 7.68
N TYR A 166 -11.76 -1.93 6.53
CA TYR A 166 -13.20 -1.76 6.42
C TYR A 166 -13.79 -2.99 5.73
N GLU A 167 -14.79 -3.59 6.36
CA GLU A 167 -15.52 -4.74 5.86
C GLU A 167 -16.92 -4.32 5.46
N LEU A 168 -17.39 -4.73 4.30
CA LEU A 168 -18.79 -4.58 3.93
C LEU A 168 -19.65 -5.39 4.89
N ARG A 169 -20.65 -4.74 5.53
CA ARG A 169 -21.55 -5.44 6.47
C ARG A 169 -22.40 -6.50 5.80
N SER A 170 -22.67 -6.34 4.51
CA SER A 170 -23.50 -7.26 3.73
C SER A 170 -22.80 -8.58 3.40
N THR A 171 -21.49 -8.54 3.12
CA THR A 171 -20.73 -9.70 2.63
C THR A 171 -19.59 -10.10 3.56
N GLY A 172 -19.14 -9.22 4.46
CA GLY A 172 -17.93 -9.42 5.27
C GLY A 172 -16.64 -9.17 4.47
N GLU A 173 -16.74 -8.79 3.20
CA GLU A 173 -15.59 -8.55 2.34
C GLU A 173 -14.81 -7.31 2.77
N ILE A 174 -13.47 -7.44 2.78
CA ILE A 174 -12.58 -6.32 3.07
C ILE A 174 -12.39 -5.48 1.82
N VAL A 175 -12.61 -4.17 1.95
CA VAL A 175 -12.49 -3.23 0.85
C VAL A 175 -11.16 -2.48 0.89
N ALA A 176 -10.60 -2.24 -0.27
CA ALA A 176 -9.40 -1.42 -0.44
C ALA A 176 -9.73 0.08 -0.32
N ASN A 177 -10.92 0.47 -0.79
CA ASN A 177 -11.39 1.84 -0.75
C ASN A 177 -12.91 1.87 -0.55
N CYS A 178 -13.38 2.68 0.39
CA CYS A 178 -14.82 2.86 0.65
C CYS A 178 -15.53 3.75 -0.39
N HIS A 179 -14.80 4.39 -1.31
CA HIS A 179 -15.33 5.28 -2.37
C HIS A 179 -16.33 6.32 -1.85
N LYS A 180 -16.07 6.88 -0.67
CA LYS A 180 -16.96 7.85 0.02
C LYS A 180 -18.40 7.35 0.21
N GLN A 181 -18.60 6.04 0.25
CA GLN A 181 -19.89 5.44 0.57
C GLN A 181 -20.27 5.72 2.04
N PRO A 182 -21.58 5.62 2.42
CA PRO A 182 -22.00 5.81 3.80
C PRO A 182 -21.26 4.89 4.77
N ALA A 183 -20.86 5.44 5.92
CA ALA A 183 -20.09 4.69 6.93
C ALA A 183 -20.85 3.47 7.46
N GLU A 184 -22.18 3.53 7.45
CA GLU A 184 -23.08 2.47 7.90
C GLU A 184 -22.95 1.17 7.11
N LEU A 185 -22.47 1.26 5.86
CA LEU A 185 -22.24 0.08 5.02
C LEU A 185 -21.04 -0.75 5.48
N PHE A 186 -20.18 -0.17 6.32
CA PHE A 186 -18.93 -0.78 6.69
C PHE A 186 -18.85 -1.05 8.20
N ARG A 187 -18.10 -2.09 8.54
CA ARG A 187 -17.57 -2.33 9.88
C ARG A 187 -16.06 -2.07 9.83
N ARG A 188 -15.57 -1.19 10.71
CA ARG A 188 -14.15 -0.94 10.85
C ARG A 188 -13.57 -1.84 11.95
N ARG A 189 -12.49 -2.55 11.66
CA ARG A 189 -11.73 -3.32 12.66
C ARG A 189 -10.23 -3.23 12.42
N ARG A 190 -9.47 -3.61 13.41
CA ARG A 190 -8.01 -3.73 13.31
C ARG A 190 -7.63 -5.20 13.12
N LEU A 191 -6.75 -5.46 12.15
CA LEU A 191 -6.15 -6.78 11.94
C LEU A 191 -5.17 -7.10 13.07
N THR A 192 -5.06 -8.37 13.43
CA THR A 192 -3.99 -8.87 14.27
C THR A 192 -2.74 -9.19 13.42
N VAL A 193 -1.60 -9.39 14.06
CA VAL A 193 -0.37 -9.79 13.38
C VAL A 193 -0.54 -11.18 12.78
N GLU A 194 -1.19 -12.08 13.54
CA GLU A 194 -1.45 -13.47 13.16
C GLU A 194 -2.32 -13.55 11.91
N GLU A 195 -3.38 -12.73 11.82
CA GLU A 195 -4.23 -12.65 10.62
C GLU A 195 -3.42 -12.23 9.38
N ILE A 196 -2.54 -11.25 9.54
CA ILE A 196 -1.71 -10.76 8.44
C ILE A 196 -0.72 -11.84 8.01
N VAL A 197 -0.01 -12.46 8.96
CA VAL A 197 0.98 -13.50 8.68
C VAL A 197 0.31 -14.69 8.01
N ALA A 198 -0.78 -15.21 8.57
CA ALA A 198 -1.51 -16.35 8.00
C ALA A 198 -1.95 -16.06 6.54
N ARG A 199 -2.47 -14.86 6.27
CA ARG A 199 -2.89 -14.50 4.91
C ARG A 199 -1.75 -14.48 3.90
N TYR A 200 -0.56 -14.05 4.31
CA TYR A 200 0.62 -14.04 3.43
C TYR A 200 1.27 -15.41 3.30
N ASP A 201 1.22 -16.25 4.33
CA ASP A 201 1.63 -17.65 4.25
C ASP A 201 0.75 -18.43 3.26
N ASP A 202 -0.57 -18.26 3.34
CA ASP A 202 -1.51 -18.86 2.39
C ASP A 202 -1.24 -18.39 0.95
N LEU A 203 -0.95 -17.10 0.77
CA LEU A 203 -0.65 -16.54 -0.54
C LEU A 203 0.64 -17.14 -1.12
N GLN A 204 1.67 -17.34 -0.30
CA GLN A 204 2.93 -17.97 -0.71
C GLN A 204 2.79 -19.48 -0.96
N ALA A 205 2.00 -20.17 -0.15
CA ALA A 205 1.74 -21.61 -0.34
C ALA A 205 0.84 -21.92 -1.54
N GLY A 206 0.00 -20.96 -1.94
CA GLY A 206 -1.01 -21.08 -2.99
C GLY A 206 -0.68 -20.27 -4.25
N PRO A 207 -1.34 -19.11 -4.49
CA PRO A 207 -1.25 -18.38 -5.76
C PRO A 207 0.14 -17.93 -6.18
N LEU A 208 1.06 -17.77 -5.22
CA LEU A 208 2.45 -17.37 -5.46
C LEU A 208 3.45 -18.52 -5.29
N ALA A 209 2.99 -19.75 -5.08
CA ALA A 209 3.86 -20.93 -4.95
C ALA A 209 4.73 -21.07 -6.20
N GLY A 210 6.04 -21.17 -5.99
CA GLY A 210 7.01 -21.33 -7.09
C GLY A 210 7.24 -20.06 -7.95
N LYS A 211 6.75 -18.91 -7.50
CA LYS A 211 6.97 -17.62 -8.17
C LYS A 211 8.01 -16.76 -7.46
#